data_9e919e193edd1063892281dcb4c76fc9
#
_entry.id   9e919e193edd1063892281dcb4c76fc9
#
_cell.length_a   1.000
_cell.length_b   1.000
_cell.length_c   1.000
_cell.angle_alpha   90.00
_cell.angle_beta   90.00
_cell.angle_gamma   90.00
#
_symmetry.space_group_name_H-M   'P 1'
#
loop_
_entity.id
_entity.type
_entity.pdbx_description
1 polymer ?
#
loop_
_entity_poly.entity_id
_entity_poly.type
_entity_poly.pdbx_seq_one_letter_code
_entity_poly.pdbx_strand_id
1 'polypeptide(L)'
;MYKLCKTEQSAIRQRELELALAEMMNQQRYEEITVSEFCSRVGVPRKAFYRYFSSKDGALYALIDHTMLQYVGFRTPSALKDADNVIRELEGFYQFWKDRQAFLDALKFSGLIGVMLERAINSIDQMVVLKKPRPGDTEFAQRHITRFAISGIMIMMVNWHNEGFRESPREMAELTARLVMKPLFPYLMDII
;
A
#
# COMPACT_ATOMS: atom_id res chain seq x y z
N MET A 1 8.76 12.93 7.41
CA MET A 1 7.33 13.33 7.44
C MET A 1 7.05 14.24 6.25
N TYR A 2 5.85 14.20 5.68
CA TYR A 2 5.42 15.12 4.62
C TYR A 2 4.27 16.00 5.11
N LYS A 3 4.01 17.11 4.39
CA LYS A 3 2.99 18.09 4.77
C LYS A 3 1.72 17.86 3.98
N LEU A 4 0.58 18.03 4.62
CA LEU A 4 -0.71 18.04 3.95
C LEU A 4 -0.85 19.34 3.14
N CYS A 5 -1.14 19.19 1.85
CA CYS A 5 -1.37 20.32 0.97
C CYS A 5 -2.74 20.97 1.24
N LYS A 6 -2.77 22.31 1.30
CA LYS A 6 -4.00 23.07 1.55
C LYS A 6 -4.75 23.43 0.26
N THR A 7 -4.09 23.35 -0.89
CA THR A 7 -4.67 23.70 -2.19
C THR A 7 -4.45 22.54 -3.17
N GLU A 8 -5.36 22.42 -4.13
CA GLU A 8 -5.28 21.41 -5.20
C GLU A 8 -3.97 21.55 -6.00
N GLN A 9 -3.60 22.75 -6.37
CA GLN A 9 -2.35 23.01 -7.10
C GLN A 9 -1.11 22.57 -6.32
N SER A 10 -1.08 22.75 -4.99
CA SER A 10 -0.01 22.25 -4.15
C SER A 10 0.01 20.73 -4.09
N ALA A 11 -1.17 20.08 -4.05
CA ALA A 11 -1.28 18.62 -4.05
C ALA A 11 -0.81 18.03 -5.38
N ILE A 12 -1.20 18.62 -6.51
CA ILE A 12 -0.71 18.24 -7.84
C ILE A 12 0.82 18.32 -7.89
N ARG A 13 1.38 19.46 -7.47
CA ARG A 13 2.84 19.65 -7.48
C ARG A 13 3.58 18.69 -6.56
N GLN A 14 3.02 18.40 -5.39
CA GLN A 14 3.56 17.39 -4.49
C GLN A 14 3.56 16.02 -5.16
N ARG A 15 2.48 15.64 -5.84
CA ARG A 15 2.35 14.36 -6.53
C ARG A 15 3.34 14.24 -7.70
N GLU A 16 3.57 15.30 -8.45
CA GLU A 16 4.61 15.33 -9.50
C GLU A 16 6.00 15.01 -8.93
N LEU A 17 6.34 15.59 -7.79
CA LEU A 17 7.61 15.31 -7.11
C LEU A 17 7.71 13.86 -6.61
N GLU A 18 6.62 13.30 -6.09
CA GLU A 18 6.57 11.90 -5.67
C GLU A 18 6.78 10.94 -6.85
N LEU A 19 6.13 11.20 -7.98
CA LEU A 19 6.29 10.36 -9.18
C LEU A 19 7.71 10.46 -9.75
N ALA A 20 8.31 11.65 -9.74
CA ALA A 20 9.70 11.81 -10.14
C ALA A 20 10.67 11.02 -9.23
N LEU A 21 10.37 10.92 -7.92
CA LEU A 21 11.14 10.05 -7.01
C LEU A 21 10.98 8.58 -7.40
N ALA A 22 9.75 8.13 -7.71
CA ALA A 22 9.52 6.77 -8.16
C ALA A 22 10.30 6.44 -9.44
N GLU A 23 10.34 7.37 -10.42
CA GLU A 23 11.13 7.22 -11.64
C GLU A 23 12.64 7.10 -11.37
N MET A 24 13.16 7.88 -10.43
CA MET A 24 14.56 7.77 -10.02
C MET A 24 14.85 6.43 -9.36
N MET A 25 13.95 5.94 -8.51
CA MET A 25 14.08 4.65 -7.82
C MET A 25 14.04 3.45 -8.79
N ASN A 26 13.51 3.60 -10.00
CA ASN A 26 13.60 2.58 -11.04
C ASN A 26 14.98 2.52 -11.72
N GLN A 27 15.84 3.53 -11.52
CA GLN A 27 17.14 3.66 -12.19
C GLN A 27 18.31 3.47 -11.23
N GLN A 28 18.13 3.79 -9.95
CA GLN A 28 19.14 3.66 -8.90
C GLN A 28 18.50 3.35 -7.55
N ARG A 29 19.30 2.83 -6.63
CA ARG A 29 18.81 2.52 -5.29
C ARG A 29 18.40 3.80 -4.55
N TYR A 30 17.35 3.71 -3.75
CA TYR A 30 16.85 4.84 -2.98
C TYR A 30 17.92 5.47 -2.07
N GLU A 31 18.77 4.66 -1.46
CA GLU A 31 19.85 5.16 -0.58
C GLU A 31 20.78 6.12 -1.30
N GLU A 32 21.05 5.89 -2.58
CA GLU A 32 21.96 6.66 -3.42
C GLU A 32 21.37 8.00 -3.86
N ILE A 33 20.04 8.09 -3.89
CA ILE A 33 19.33 9.32 -4.28
C ILE A 33 19.55 10.40 -3.20
N THR A 34 20.12 11.53 -3.58
CA THR A 34 20.23 12.71 -2.71
C THR A 34 19.13 13.74 -3.02
N VAL A 35 18.74 14.54 -2.02
CA VAL A 35 17.79 15.65 -2.25
C VAL A 35 18.32 16.65 -3.29
N SER A 36 19.63 16.86 -3.35
CA SER A 36 20.24 17.77 -4.32
C SER A 36 20.12 17.25 -5.75
N GLU A 37 20.45 15.98 -5.96
CA GLU A 37 20.32 15.31 -7.25
C GLU A 37 18.84 15.26 -7.70
N PHE A 38 17.95 14.86 -6.79
CA PHE A 38 16.51 14.88 -7.04
C PHE A 38 16.03 16.26 -7.52
N CYS A 39 16.36 17.32 -6.77
CA CYS A 39 15.97 18.69 -7.11
C CYS A 39 16.55 19.15 -8.47
N SER A 40 17.80 18.79 -8.77
CA SER A 40 18.44 19.06 -10.06
C SER A 40 17.69 18.38 -11.20
N ARG A 41 17.36 17.10 -11.03
CA ARG A 41 16.68 16.31 -12.06
C ARG A 41 15.28 16.80 -12.40
N VAL A 42 14.50 17.25 -11.39
CA VAL A 42 13.14 17.78 -11.60
C VAL A 42 13.10 19.29 -11.83
N GLY A 43 14.25 19.95 -11.89
CA GLY A 43 14.35 21.38 -12.16
C GLY A 43 13.73 22.28 -11.08
N VAL A 44 13.81 21.88 -9.79
CA VAL A 44 13.25 22.64 -8.67
C VAL A 44 14.35 23.03 -7.67
N PRO A 45 14.29 24.23 -7.07
CA PRO A 45 15.23 24.58 -5.99
C PRO A 45 14.95 23.76 -4.73
N ARG A 46 15.99 23.43 -3.95
CA ARG A 46 15.87 22.69 -2.68
C ARG A 46 14.82 23.27 -1.74
N LYS A 47 14.66 24.60 -1.70
CA LYS A 47 13.63 25.26 -0.91
C LYS A 47 12.21 24.84 -1.31
N ALA A 48 11.97 24.57 -2.60
CA ALA A 48 10.68 24.06 -3.07
C ALA A 48 10.42 22.63 -2.60
N PHE A 49 11.44 21.75 -2.60
CA PHE A 49 11.34 20.42 -2.03
C PHE A 49 10.92 20.46 -0.55
N TYR A 50 11.61 21.24 0.27
CA TYR A 50 11.35 21.37 1.70
C TYR A 50 10.03 22.07 2.04
N ARG A 51 9.34 22.63 1.06
CA ARG A 51 7.95 23.10 1.22
C ARG A 51 6.99 21.92 1.43
N TYR A 52 7.23 20.79 0.76
CA TYR A 52 6.36 19.61 0.77
C TYR A 52 6.86 18.51 1.73
N PHE A 53 8.15 18.30 1.78
CA PHE A 53 8.75 17.17 2.50
C PHE A 53 9.80 17.66 3.50
N SER A 54 9.81 17.08 4.71
CA SER A 54 10.83 17.41 5.72
C SER A 54 12.18 16.73 5.45
N SER A 55 12.18 15.67 4.67
CA SER A 55 13.35 14.85 4.32
C SER A 55 13.08 14.04 3.06
N LYS A 56 14.09 13.35 2.53
CA LYS A 56 13.95 12.35 1.46
C LYS A 56 12.95 11.25 1.85
N ASP A 57 13.02 10.76 3.09
CA ASP A 57 12.06 9.76 3.60
C ASP A 57 10.63 10.31 3.67
N GLY A 58 10.49 11.62 3.94
CA GLY A 58 9.18 12.28 3.87
C GLY A 58 8.56 12.22 2.48
N ALA A 59 9.37 12.34 1.42
CA ALA A 59 8.90 12.19 0.04
C ALA A 59 8.54 10.72 -0.29
N LEU A 60 9.36 9.77 0.17
CA LEU A 60 9.08 8.34 0.04
C LEU A 60 7.77 7.96 0.73
N TYR A 61 7.57 8.43 1.96
CA TYR A 61 6.35 8.15 2.72
C TYR A 61 5.10 8.72 2.03
N ALA A 62 5.20 9.94 1.51
CA ALA A 62 4.11 10.54 0.74
C ALA A 62 3.81 9.72 -0.52
N LEU A 63 4.85 9.31 -1.27
CA LEU A 63 4.70 8.47 -2.45
C LEU A 63 3.98 7.16 -2.14
N ILE A 64 4.38 6.45 -1.08
CA ILE A 64 3.76 5.19 -0.66
C ILE A 64 2.31 5.43 -0.24
N ASP A 65 2.07 6.39 0.67
CA ASP A 65 0.72 6.66 1.20
C ASP A 65 -0.26 7.09 0.11
N HIS A 66 0.15 8.02 -0.75
CA HIS A 66 -0.70 8.50 -1.84
C HIS A 66 -0.91 7.44 -2.92
N THR A 67 0.04 6.54 -3.12
CA THR A 67 -0.16 5.39 -4.01
C THR A 67 -1.20 4.44 -3.44
N MET A 68 -1.12 4.09 -2.16
CA MET A 68 -2.12 3.24 -1.50
C MET A 68 -3.51 3.91 -1.46
N LEU A 69 -3.58 5.22 -1.25
CA LEU A 69 -4.83 5.98 -1.25
C LEU A 69 -5.54 6.02 -2.61
N GLN A 70 -4.84 5.74 -3.71
CA GLN A 70 -5.46 5.60 -5.04
C GLN A 70 -6.32 4.35 -5.15
N TYR A 71 -6.05 3.31 -4.37
CA TYR A 71 -6.93 2.16 -4.29
C TYR A 71 -8.19 2.51 -3.50
N VAL A 72 -9.32 2.50 -4.17
CA VAL A 72 -10.63 2.89 -3.59
C VAL A 72 -11.49 1.69 -3.19
N GLY A 73 -11.05 0.48 -3.48
CA GLY A 73 -11.72 -0.76 -3.07
C GLY A 73 -11.82 -0.87 -1.54
N PHE A 74 -12.71 -1.71 -1.06
CA PHE A 74 -13.03 -1.92 0.37
C PHE A 74 -13.52 -0.67 1.14
N ARG A 75 -13.67 0.48 0.47
CA ARG A 75 -14.18 1.71 1.10
C ARG A 75 -15.71 1.75 1.19
N THR A 76 -16.40 0.95 0.41
CA THR A 76 -17.86 0.91 0.42
C THR A 76 -18.37 -0.18 1.36
N PRO A 77 -19.45 0.07 2.14
CA PRO A 77 -20.07 -0.95 2.98
C PRO A 77 -20.59 -2.16 2.20
N SER A 78 -20.84 -2.00 0.90
CA SER A 78 -21.29 -3.07 0.01
C SER A 78 -20.18 -4.02 -0.41
N ALA A 79 -18.93 -3.63 -0.30
CA ALA A 79 -17.78 -4.42 -0.73
C ALA A 79 -17.66 -5.79 -0.02
N LEU A 80 -18.23 -5.94 1.16
CA LEU A 80 -18.10 -7.12 2.01
C LEU A 80 -19.44 -7.81 2.30
N LYS A 81 -20.47 -7.61 1.46
CA LYS A 81 -21.81 -8.17 1.70
C LYS A 81 -21.90 -9.66 1.46
N ASP A 82 -21.21 -10.17 0.47
CA ASP A 82 -21.23 -11.57 0.05
C ASP A 82 -19.86 -11.97 -0.53
N ALA A 83 -19.68 -13.27 -0.77
CA ALA A 83 -18.42 -13.83 -1.26
C ALA A 83 -18.00 -13.26 -2.62
N ASP A 84 -18.96 -13.05 -3.54
CA ASP A 84 -18.67 -12.58 -4.89
C ASP A 84 -18.20 -11.12 -4.87
N ASN A 85 -18.79 -10.30 -3.99
CA ASN A 85 -18.31 -8.94 -3.77
C ASN A 85 -16.90 -8.91 -3.18
N VAL A 86 -16.61 -9.77 -2.18
CA VAL A 86 -15.26 -9.89 -1.59
C VAL A 86 -14.24 -10.28 -2.66
N ILE A 87 -14.54 -11.29 -3.49
CA ILE A 87 -13.67 -11.74 -4.57
C ILE A 87 -13.41 -10.59 -5.57
N ARG A 88 -14.45 -9.87 -5.97
CA ARG A 88 -14.33 -8.73 -6.91
C ARG A 88 -13.45 -7.61 -6.37
N GLU A 89 -13.62 -7.28 -5.10
CA GLU A 89 -12.77 -6.25 -4.46
C GLU A 89 -11.32 -6.71 -4.32
N LEU A 90 -11.08 -7.98 -3.99
CA LEU A 90 -9.74 -8.56 -3.95
C LEU A 90 -9.12 -8.63 -5.36
N GLU A 91 -9.87 -8.99 -6.38
CA GLU A 91 -9.41 -8.98 -7.78
C GLU A 91 -8.98 -7.56 -8.19
N GLY A 92 -9.79 -6.55 -7.88
CA GLY A 92 -9.44 -5.15 -8.10
C GLY A 92 -8.18 -4.73 -7.33
N PHE A 93 -7.98 -5.22 -6.11
CA PHE A 93 -6.77 -4.99 -5.32
C PHE A 93 -5.54 -5.61 -5.98
N TYR A 94 -5.59 -6.86 -6.41
CA TYR A 94 -4.47 -7.52 -7.08
C TYR A 94 -4.17 -6.88 -8.43
N GLN A 95 -5.20 -6.54 -9.22
CA GLN A 95 -5.02 -5.82 -10.48
C GLN A 95 -4.36 -4.45 -10.27
N PHE A 96 -4.82 -3.69 -9.27
CA PHE A 96 -4.23 -2.40 -8.90
C PHE A 96 -2.73 -2.47 -8.65
N TRP A 97 -2.27 -3.51 -7.93
CA TRP A 97 -0.85 -3.69 -7.63
C TRP A 97 -0.07 -4.24 -8.81
N LYS A 98 -0.66 -5.11 -9.61
CA LYS A 98 -0.05 -5.61 -10.85
C LYS A 98 0.22 -4.48 -11.85
N ASP A 99 -0.72 -3.54 -11.99
CA ASP A 99 -0.56 -2.35 -12.84
C ASP A 99 0.54 -1.39 -12.33
N ARG A 100 1.00 -1.61 -11.08
CA ARG A 100 2.07 -0.83 -10.44
C ARG A 100 3.33 -1.65 -10.19
N GLN A 101 3.56 -2.67 -11.00
CA GLN A 101 4.73 -3.53 -10.91
C GLN A 101 6.03 -2.73 -10.80
N ALA A 102 6.23 -1.72 -11.66
CA ALA A 102 7.44 -0.90 -11.64
C ALA A 102 7.68 -0.20 -10.27
N PHE A 103 6.62 0.20 -9.58
CA PHE A 103 6.73 0.75 -8.24
C PHE A 103 7.12 -0.31 -7.20
N LEU A 104 6.54 -1.51 -7.27
CA LEU A 104 6.93 -2.63 -6.40
C LEU A 104 8.37 -3.07 -6.64
N ASP A 105 8.80 -3.13 -7.91
CA ASP A 105 10.17 -3.44 -8.30
C ASP A 105 11.15 -2.42 -7.73
N ALA A 106 10.85 -1.13 -7.81
CA ALA A 106 11.67 -0.05 -7.24
C ALA A 106 11.79 -0.15 -5.71
N LEU A 107 10.69 -0.44 -5.01
CA LEU A 107 10.71 -0.67 -3.56
C LEU A 107 11.51 -1.92 -3.20
N LYS A 108 11.34 -3.02 -3.94
CA LYS A 108 12.09 -4.27 -3.74
C LYS A 108 13.57 -4.07 -3.98
N PHE A 109 13.95 -3.42 -5.08
CA PHE A 109 15.34 -3.11 -5.42
C PHE A 109 16.05 -2.29 -4.34
N SER A 110 15.33 -1.39 -3.68
CA SER A 110 15.83 -0.57 -2.58
C SER A 110 15.62 -1.17 -1.18
N GLY A 111 15.09 -2.39 -1.05
CA GLY A 111 14.82 -3.02 0.26
C GLY A 111 13.70 -2.35 1.07
N LEU A 112 12.79 -1.63 0.42
CA LEU A 112 11.79 -0.77 1.06
C LEU A 112 10.38 -1.39 1.16
N ILE A 113 10.22 -2.65 0.77
CA ILE A 113 8.92 -3.37 0.90
C ILE A 113 8.42 -3.37 2.35
N GLY A 114 9.32 -3.57 3.33
CA GLY A 114 8.97 -3.51 4.75
C GLY A 114 8.39 -2.15 5.17
N VAL A 115 8.96 -1.06 4.65
CA VAL A 115 8.45 0.31 4.90
C VAL A 115 7.04 0.47 4.33
N MET A 116 6.80 -0.04 3.12
CA MET A 116 5.45 -0.01 2.52
C MET A 116 4.44 -0.80 3.37
N LEU A 117 4.80 -2.00 3.82
CA LEU A 117 3.94 -2.83 4.67
C LEU A 117 3.61 -2.15 6.01
N GLU A 118 4.62 -1.58 6.67
CA GLU A 118 4.42 -0.83 7.92
C GLU A 118 3.46 0.35 7.71
N ARG A 119 3.64 1.11 6.65
CA ARG A 119 2.76 2.24 6.34
C ARG A 119 1.34 1.79 5.99
N ALA A 120 1.19 0.68 5.27
CA ALA A 120 -0.12 0.09 5.00
C ALA A 120 -0.85 -0.26 6.30
N ILE A 121 -0.20 -0.95 7.23
CA ILE A 121 -0.78 -1.32 8.52
C ILE A 121 -1.16 -0.08 9.34
N ASN A 122 -0.30 0.93 9.39
CA ASN A 122 -0.56 2.15 10.15
C ASN A 122 -1.70 3.00 9.55
N SER A 123 -1.83 3.04 8.21
CA SER A 123 -2.93 3.78 7.55
C SER A 123 -4.29 3.15 7.82
N ILE A 124 -4.36 1.85 8.02
CA ILE A 124 -5.59 1.12 8.32
C ILE A 124 -6.13 1.45 9.69
N ASP A 125 -5.27 1.63 10.68
CA ASP A 125 -5.71 2.05 12.01
C ASP A 125 -6.53 3.34 11.93
N GLN A 126 -6.15 4.26 11.05
CA GLN A 126 -6.90 5.51 10.83
C GLN A 126 -8.25 5.28 10.12
N MET A 127 -8.35 4.23 9.29
CA MET A 127 -9.59 3.88 8.57
C MET A 127 -10.54 3.02 9.41
N VAL A 128 -10.02 2.13 10.24
CA VAL A 128 -10.81 1.17 11.06
C VAL A 128 -11.43 1.83 12.28
N VAL A 129 -10.80 2.83 12.85
CA VAL A 129 -11.36 3.63 13.96
C VAL A 129 -12.73 4.23 13.61
N LEU A 130 -13.08 4.30 12.31
CA LEU A 130 -14.37 4.81 11.85
C LEU A 130 -15.51 3.77 11.88
N LYS A 131 -15.24 2.50 12.20
CA LYS A 131 -16.27 1.44 12.24
C LYS A 131 -16.52 1.00 13.67
N LYS A 132 -17.80 1.03 14.07
CA LYS A 132 -18.21 0.44 15.36
C LYS A 132 -17.82 -1.03 15.44
N PRO A 133 -17.35 -1.53 16.59
CA PRO A 133 -17.09 -2.95 16.80
C PRO A 133 -18.31 -3.81 16.45
N ARG A 134 -18.07 -5.02 15.95
CA ARG A 134 -19.16 -5.98 15.75
C ARG A 134 -19.79 -6.30 17.11
N PRO A 135 -21.09 -6.61 17.16
CA PRO A 135 -21.72 -7.08 18.40
C PRO A 135 -20.92 -8.26 18.98
N GLY A 136 -20.47 -8.13 20.23
CA GLY A 136 -19.68 -9.14 20.92
C GLY A 136 -18.16 -8.97 20.83
N ASP A 137 -17.63 -8.13 19.92
CA ASP A 137 -16.20 -7.85 19.82
C ASP A 137 -15.81 -6.63 20.67
N THR A 138 -14.63 -6.72 21.28
CA THR A 138 -13.98 -5.53 21.85
C THR A 138 -13.28 -4.74 20.77
N GLU A 139 -13.06 -3.43 20.99
CA GLU A 139 -12.26 -2.59 20.09
C GLU A 139 -10.85 -3.16 19.88
N PHE A 140 -10.26 -3.73 20.94
CA PHE A 140 -8.99 -4.43 20.89
C PHE A 140 -9.03 -5.61 19.91
N ALA A 141 -10.01 -6.51 20.05
CA ALA A 141 -10.14 -7.69 19.18
C ALA A 141 -10.33 -7.27 17.72
N GLN A 142 -11.23 -6.33 17.45
CA GLN A 142 -11.49 -5.84 16.09
C GLN A 142 -10.23 -5.26 15.44
N ARG A 143 -9.45 -4.45 16.16
CA ARG A 143 -8.20 -3.87 15.67
C ARG A 143 -7.20 -4.95 15.27
N HIS A 144 -7.01 -5.97 16.10
CA HIS A 144 -6.05 -7.04 15.85
C HIS A 144 -6.49 -7.97 14.72
N ILE A 145 -7.78 -8.31 14.65
CA ILE A 145 -8.34 -9.10 13.54
C ILE A 145 -8.15 -8.37 12.21
N THR A 146 -8.43 -7.07 12.18
CA THR A 146 -8.28 -6.27 10.95
C THR A 146 -6.81 -6.18 10.53
N ARG A 147 -5.89 -5.92 11.46
CA ARG A 147 -4.46 -5.89 11.18
C ARG A 147 -3.96 -7.23 10.64
N PHE A 148 -4.37 -8.34 11.26
CA PHE A 148 -4.02 -9.69 10.80
C PHE A 148 -4.49 -9.94 9.37
N ALA A 149 -5.77 -9.67 9.07
CA ALA A 149 -6.33 -9.91 7.74
C ALA A 149 -5.60 -9.08 6.67
N ILE A 150 -5.35 -7.81 6.93
CA ILE A 150 -4.72 -6.93 5.95
C ILE A 150 -3.23 -7.23 5.79
N SER A 151 -2.53 -7.51 6.89
CA SER A 151 -1.14 -7.97 6.80
C SER A 151 -1.03 -9.23 5.95
N GLY A 152 -1.95 -10.20 6.12
CA GLY A 152 -2.01 -11.40 5.31
C GLY A 152 -2.21 -11.10 3.82
N ILE A 153 -3.19 -10.25 3.48
CA ILE A 153 -3.46 -9.85 2.09
C ILE A 153 -2.24 -9.14 1.46
N MET A 154 -1.63 -8.22 2.21
CA MET A 154 -0.44 -7.49 1.73
C MET A 154 0.76 -8.42 1.51
N ILE A 155 1.01 -9.36 2.41
CA ILE A 155 2.08 -10.35 2.26
C ILE A 155 1.82 -11.28 1.07
N MET A 156 0.59 -11.74 0.86
CA MET A 156 0.22 -12.53 -0.32
C MET A 156 0.50 -11.76 -1.61
N MET A 157 0.17 -10.47 -1.65
CA MET A 157 0.47 -9.60 -2.80
C MET A 157 1.98 -9.48 -3.04
N VAL A 158 2.77 -9.28 -1.99
CA VAL A 158 4.24 -9.18 -2.09
C VAL A 158 4.85 -10.50 -2.58
N ASN A 159 4.39 -11.65 -2.07
CA ASN A 159 4.86 -12.95 -2.52
C ASN A 159 4.51 -13.20 -3.99
N TRP A 160 3.28 -12.90 -4.39
CA TRP A 160 2.83 -12.99 -5.77
C TRP A 160 3.67 -12.11 -6.73
N HIS A 161 4.01 -10.88 -6.30
CA HIS A 161 4.95 -10.02 -7.03
C HIS A 161 6.34 -10.68 -7.13
N ASN A 162 6.86 -11.23 -6.02
CA ASN A 162 8.17 -11.90 -5.99
C ASN A 162 8.25 -13.12 -6.91
N GLU A 163 7.13 -13.80 -7.15
CA GLU A 163 6.98 -14.95 -8.04
C GLU A 163 6.71 -14.54 -9.50
N GLY A 164 6.68 -13.24 -9.80
CA GLY A 164 6.49 -12.70 -11.13
C GLY A 164 5.04 -12.69 -11.62
N PHE A 165 4.07 -12.60 -10.70
CA PHE A 165 2.64 -12.51 -11.01
C PHE A 165 2.12 -13.69 -11.86
N ARG A 166 2.53 -14.93 -11.51
CA ARG A 166 2.22 -16.14 -12.29
C ARG A 166 0.74 -16.40 -12.41
N GLU A 167 0.02 -16.27 -11.30
CA GLU A 167 -1.43 -16.40 -11.25
C GLU A 167 -2.09 -15.13 -11.78
N SER A 168 -3.32 -15.26 -12.22
CA SER A 168 -4.15 -14.09 -12.54
C SER A 168 -4.62 -13.36 -11.27
N PRO A 169 -4.95 -12.07 -11.34
CA PRO A 169 -5.57 -11.34 -10.22
C PRO A 169 -6.82 -12.04 -9.67
N ARG A 170 -7.61 -12.69 -10.54
CA ARG A 170 -8.80 -13.45 -10.17
C ARG A 170 -8.46 -14.68 -9.33
N GLU A 171 -7.48 -15.48 -9.74
CA GLU A 171 -7.03 -16.66 -8.99
C GLU A 171 -6.50 -16.27 -7.61
N MET A 172 -5.71 -15.19 -7.53
CA MET A 172 -5.24 -14.63 -6.26
C MET A 172 -6.39 -14.16 -5.36
N ALA A 173 -7.39 -13.54 -5.95
CA ALA A 173 -8.58 -13.07 -5.22
C ALA A 173 -9.38 -14.25 -4.65
N GLU A 174 -9.60 -15.30 -5.43
CA GLU A 174 -10.33 -16.50 -4.99
C GLU A 174 -9.57 -17.26 -3.89
N LEU A 175 -8.25 -17.38 -4.02
CA LEU A 175 -7.42 -17.97 -2.97
C LEU A 175 -7.50 -17.15 -1.67
N THR A 176 -7.33 -15.84 -1.77
CA THR A 176 -7.36 -14.94 -0.61
C THR A 176 -8.74 -14.94 0.06
N ALA A 177 -9.82 -14.90 -0.72
CA ALA A 177 -11.18 -14.97 -0.20
C ALA A 177 -11.43 -16.27 0.59
N ARG A 178 -10.93 -17.40 0.11
CA ARG A 178 -11.00 -18.67 0.86
C ARG A 178 -10.30 -18.59 2.21
N LEU A 179 -9.11 -17.99 2.26
CA LEU A 179 -8.33 -17.86 3.50
C LEU A 179 -8.97 -16.88 4.49
N VAL A 180 -9.57 -15.79 4.00
CA VAL A 180 -10.22 -14.79 4.86
C VAL A 180 -11.59 -15.25 5.37
N MET A 181 -12.31 -16.04 4.57
CA MET A 181 -13.71 -16.45 4.88
C MET A 181 -13.80 -17.80 5.59
N LYS A 182 -12.77 -18.63 5.54
CA LYS A 182 -12.72 -19.94 6.20
C LYS A 182 -11.70 -19.96 7.33
N PRO A 183 -11.88 -20.78 8.36
CA PRO A 183 -10.87 -20.95 9.41
C PRO A 183 -9.54 -21.41 8.80
N LEU A 184 -8.43 -20.76 9.15
CA LEU A 184 -7.07 -21.16 8.72
C LEU A 184 -6.58 -22.46 9.34
N PHE A 185 -7.21 -22.89 10.43
CA PHE A 185 -6.78 -24.04 11.23
C PHE A 185 -6.54 -25.34 10.43
N PRO A 186 -7.41 -25.75 9.48
CA PRO A 186 -7.14 -26.95 8.69
C PRO A 186 -5.82 -26.89 7.91
N TYR A 187 -5.45 -25.72 7.39
CA TYR A 187 -4.20 -25.55 6.64
C TYR A 187 -2.95 -25.55 7.53
N LEU A 188 -3.09 -25.16 8.80
CA LEU A 188 -1.98 -25.17 9.75
C LEU A 188 -1.68 -26.58 10.28
N MET A 189 -2.67 -27.45 10.36
CA MET A 189 -2.49 -28.83 10.82
C MET A 189 -1.70 -29.68 9.83
N ASP A 190 -1.66 -29.32 8.56
CA ASP A 190 -0.87 -30.01 7.53
C ASP A 190 0.61 -29.57 7.52
N ILE A 191 0.97 -28.53 8.28
CA ILE A 191 2.32 -27.95 8.35
C ILE A 191 3.06 -28.40 9.62
N ILE A 192 2.35 -28.80 10.67
CA ILE A 192 2.87 -29.24 11.97
C ILE A 192 2.96 -30.76 12.01
#